data_67807029b2d47d375001dbb88e1b556b
#
_entry.id   67807029b2d47d375001dbb88e1b556b
#
_cell.length_a   1.000
_cell.length_b   1.000
_cell.length_c   1.000
_cell.angle_alpha   90.00
_cell.angle_beta   90.00
_cell.angle_gamma   90.00
#
_symmetry.space_group_name_H-M   'P 1'
#
loop_
_entity.id
_entity.type
_entity.pdbx_description
1 polymer ?
#
loop_
_entity_poly.entity_id
_entity_poly.type
_entity_poly.pdbx_seq_one_letter_code
_entity_poly.pdbx_strand_id
1 'polypeptide(L)'
;VMVLEDKSTVYIVILFTIVACIFSLLLFKDSRKVIGTFKNNALLRLEKARLKNNKHWLTSLAFFSILSVFLITVVHSHITKPVALTPPQPYQEEGNMIVIPLTDVEDGHLHRFSYIATGGNNVRFIVVKKPKGGSYGLGLDACDICGIAGYFERNDEIVCKRCDVVMNKSTIGFKGGCNPVPFEYEIRDKKIYIDKATLEKEKDRFPVGD
;
A
#
# COMPACT_ATOMS: atom_id res chain seq x y z
N VAL A 1 6.85 5.31 7.84
CA VAL A 1 6.01 6.43 7.37
C VAL A 1 4.63 5.92 6.98
N MET A 2 4.49 4.82 6.27
CA MET A 2 3.21 4.30 5.75
C MET A 2 2.25 3.73 6.80
N VAL A 3 2.76 3.14 7.88
CA VAL A 3 1.93 2.70 9.03
C VAL A 3 1.29 3.90 9.75
N LEU A 4 1.92 5.08 9.66
CA LEU A 4 1.38 6.34 10.18
C LEU A 4 0.32 6.95 9.25
N GLU A 5 0.45 6.81 7.92
CA GLU A 5 -0.56 7.29 6.96
C GLU A 5 -1.89 6.55 7.09
N ASP A 6 -1.84 5.24 7.22
CA ASP A 6 -3.04 4.41 7.40
C ASP A 6 -3.75 4.73 8.73
N LYS A 7 -2.99 4.90 9.81
CA LYS A 7 -3.52 5.32 11.10
C LYS A 7 -4.01 6.77 11.10
N SER A 8 -3.32 7.69 10.41
CA SER A 8 -3.74 9.09 10.33
C SER A 8 -5.08 9.25 9.63
N THR A 9 -5.32 8.50 8.57
CA THR A 9 -6.61 8.49 7.87
C THR A 9 -7.74 8.02 8.80
N VAL A 10 -7.51 6.96 9.56
CA VAL A 10 -8.48 6.46 10.56
C VAL A 10 -8.77 7.52 11.63
N TYR A 11 -7.74 8.19 12.17
CA TYR A 11 -7.93 9.24 13.17
C TYR A 11 -8.69 10.44 12.61
N ILE A 12 -8.43 10.84 11.38
CA ILE A 12 -9.15 11.92 10.69
C ILE A 12 -10.64 11.56 10.55
N VAL A 13 -10.96 10.34 10.11
CA VAL A 13 -12.34 9.87 9.97
C VAL A 13 -13.05 9.86 11.32
N ILE A 14 -12.40 9.35 12.37
CA ILE A 14 -12.94 9.35 13.73
C ILE A 14 -13.22 10.79 14.21
N LEU A 15 -12.29 11.70 14.01
CA LEU A 15 -12.43 13.10 14.38
C LEU A 15 -13.65 13.75 13.69
N PHE A 16 -13.75 13.60 12.36
CA PHE A 16 -14.90 14.14 11.60
C PHE A 16 -16.22 13.52 12.05
N THR A 17 -16.24 12.23 12.35
CA THR A 17 -17.45 11.55 12.87
C THR A 17 -17.86 12.10 14.21
N ILE A 18 -16.91 12.33 15.12
CA ILE A 18 -17.17 12.94 16.45
C ILE A 18 -17.74 14.34 16.28
N VAL A 19 -17.13 15.18 15.44
CA VAL A 19 -17.60 16.55 15.16
C VAL A 19 -19.02 16.53 14.59
N ALA A 20 -19.30 15.64 13.64
CA ALA A 20 -20.63 15.48 13.05
C ALA A 20 -21.67 15.03 14.09
N CYS A 21 -21.30 14.11 15.00
CA CYS A 21 -22.16 13.70 16.11
C CYS A 21 -22.47 14.84 17.07
N ILE A 22 -21.46 15.62 17.47
CA ILE A 22 -21.64 16.79 18.34
C ILE A 22 -22.58 17.80 17.70
N PHE A 23 -22.35 18.13 16.41
CA PHE A 23 -23.19 19.06 15.68
C PHE A 23 -24.63 18.54 15.53
N SER A 24 -24.81 17.25 15.28
CA SER A 24 -26.12 16.59 15.27
C SER A 24 -26.85 16.71 16.61
N LEU A 25 -26.15 16.51 17.71
CA LEU A 25 -26.73 16.65 19.06
C LEU A 25 -27.14 18.10 19.38
N LEU A 26 -26.34 19.08 18.95
CA LEU A 26 -26.69 20.50 19.10
C LEU A 26 -27.95 20.86 18.30
N LEU A 27 -28.01 20.46 17.03
CA LEU A 27 -29.19 20.67 16.18
C LEU A 27 -30.42 19.95 16.72
N PHE A 28 -30.24 18.75 17.28
CA PHE A 28 -31.33 18.00 17.89
C PHE A 28 -31.91 18.68 19.13
N LYS A 29 -31.03 19.24 19.98
CA LYS A 29 -31.45 20.06 21.14
C LYS A 29 -32.24 21.29 20.70
N ASP A 30 -31.75 22.00 19.68
CA ASP A 30 -32.40 23.21 19.16
C ASP A 30 -33.73 22.88 18.46
N SER A 31 -33.84 21.74 17.76
CA SER A 31 -35.05 21.31 17.07
C SER A 31 -36.22 20.90 18.01
N ARG A 32 -35.95 20.71 19.31
CA ARG A 32 -36.96 20.31 20.30
C ARG A 32 -37.67 21.47 21.00
N LYS A 33 -37.12 22.69 20.90
CA LYS A 33 -37.64 23.82 21.62
C LYS A 33 -38.50 24.72 20.73
N VAL A 34 -39.82 24.63 20.88
CA VAL A 34 -40.70 25.75 20.51
C VAL A 34 -40.57 26.79 21.64
N ILE A 35 -39.76 27.81 21.42
CA ILE A 35 -39.47 28.83 22.43
C ILE A 35 -40.33 30.06 22.13
N GLY A 36 -41.28 30.34 23.01
CA GLY A 36 -41.96 31.61 23.07
C GLY A 36 -43.46 31.60 22.86
N THR A 37 -44.14 32.59 23.36
CA THR A 37 -45.52 32.94 23.05
C THR A 37 -45.52 33.82 21.81
N PHE A 38 -46.14 33.32 20.71
CA PHE A 38 -46.15 34.04 19.45
C PHE A 38 -47.35 34.99 19.39
N LYS A 39 -47.09 36.28 19.22
CA LYS A 39 -48.11 37.34 19.07
C LYS A 39 -48.91 37.21 17.77
N ASN A 40 -48.43 36.46 16.78
CA ASN A 40 -49.05 36.35 15.46
C ASN A 40 -48.89 34.94 14.87
N ASN A 41 -49.92 34.44 14.19
CA ASN A 41 -49.93 33.15 13.54
C ASN A 41 -48.85 33.03 12.42
N ALA A 42 -48.43 34.13 11.81
CA ALA A 42 -47.34 34.14 10.85
C ALA A 42 -45.99 33.76 11.49
N LEU A 43 -45.66 34.28 12.65
CA LEU A 43 -44.47 33.96 13.41
C LEU A 43 -44.44 32.47 13.85
N LEU A 44 -45.59 31.94 14.27
CA LEU A 44 -45.74 30.54 14.64
C LEU A 44 -45.46 29.63 13.44
N ARG A 45 -45.92 30.00 12.22
CA ARG A 45 -45.66 29.27 10.99
C ARG A 45 -44.17 29.30 10.62
N LEU A 46 -43.51 30.46 10.75
CA LEU A 46 -42.11 30.62 10.52
C LEU A 46 -41.27 29.69 11.43
N GLU A 47 -41.60 29.69 12.74
CA GLU A 47 -40.91 28.85 13.71
C GLU A 47 -41.11 27.34 13.43
N LYS A 48 -42.33 26.92 13.06
CA LYS A 48 -42.58 25.55 12.65
C LYS A 48 -41.78 25.17 11.39
N ALA A 49 -41.64 26.11 10.45
CA ALA A 49 -40.83 25.88 9.23
C ALA A 49 -39.34 25.76 9.58
N ARG A 50 -38.81 26.57 10.49
CA ARG A 50 -37.44 26.49 11.00
C ARG A 50 -37.17 25.14 11.66
N LEU A 51 -38.06 24.69 12.54
CA LEU A 51 -37.92 23.38 13.22
C LEU A 51 -37.99 22.21 12.22
N LYS A 52 -38.85 22.31 11.22
CA LYS A 52 -38.92 21.30 10.15
C LYS A 52 -37.61 21.26 9.33
N ASN A 53 -37.09 22.44 9.01
CA ASN A 53 -35.82 22.55 8.28
C ASN A 53 -34.64 21.99 9.09
N ASN A 54 -34.55 22.30 10.37
CA ASN A 54 -33.53 21.75 11.27
C ASN A 54 -33.61 20.21 11.36
N LYS A 55 -34.81 19.64 11.37
CA LYS A 55 -34.97 18.18 11.32
C LYS A 55 -34.48 17.57 10.01
N HIS A 56 -34.75 18.24 8.87
CA HIS A 56 -34.23 17.79 7.59
C HIS A 56 -32.69 17.83 7.55
N TRP A 57 -32.09 18.93 8.02
CA TRP A 57 -30.64 19.02 8.10
C TRP A 57 -30.04 17.95 9.02
N LEU A 58 -30.68 17.67 10.17
CA LEU A 58 -30.26 16.64 11.10
C LEU A 58 -30.28 15.25 10.45
N THR A 59 -31.41 14.90 9.79
CA THR A 59 -31.55 13.60 9.13
C THR A 59 -30.57 13.45 7.95
N SER A 60 -30.39 14.52 7.18
CA SER A 60 -29.40 14.52 6.07
C SER A 60 -27.96 14.37 6.60
N LEU A 61 -27.61 15.09 7.65
CA LEU A 61 -26.27 14.99 8.26
C LEU A 61 -26.01 13.57 8.79
N ALA A 62 -26.96 13.00 9.50
CA ALA A 62 -26.85 11.63 10.00
C ALA A 62 -26.72 10.61 8.84
N PHE A 63 -27.56 10.73 7.81
CA PHE A 63 -27.53 9.86 6.66
C PHE A 63 -26.17 9.92 5.93
N PHE A 64 -25.67 11.12 5.62
CA PHE A 64 -24.39 11.28 4.92
C PHE A 64 -23.20 10.87 5.78
N SER A 65 -23.26 11.05 7.10
CA SER A 65 -22.21 10.54 8.01
C SER A 65 -22.15 9.02 8.00
N ILE A 66 -23.28 8.35 8.11
CA ILE A 66 -23.35 6.89 8.04
C ILE A 66 -22.89 6.39 6.67
N LEU A 67 -23.36 7.03 5.60
CA LEU A 67 -22.98 6.68 4.22
C LEU A 67 -21.46 6.85 4.02
N SER A 68 -20.87 7.92 4.52
CA SER A 68 -19.42 8.16 4.43
C SER A 68 -18.62 7.08 5.15
N VAL A 69 -19.00 6.72 6.37
CA VAL A 69 -18.34 5.65 7.13
C VAL A 69 -18.48 4.32 6.38
N PHE A 70 -19.68 4.01 5.88
CA PHE A 70 -19.92 2.80 5.11
C PHE A 70 -19.05 2.73 3.85
N LEU A 71 -19.04 3.80 3.04
CA LEU A 71 -18.24 3.86 1.81
C LEU A 71 -16.74 3.72 2.11
N ILE A 72 -16.23 4.47 3.09
CA ILE A 72 -14.82 4.39 3.48
C ILE A 72 -14.48 2.96 3.93
N THR A 73 -15.31 2.34 4.78
CA THR A 73 -15.07 0.99 5.29
C THR A 73 -15.10 -0.05 4.16
N VAL A 74 -16.11 0.00 3.29
CA VAL A 74 -16.26 -0.94 2.19
C VAL A 74 -15.16 -0.76 1.15
N VAL A 75 -14.90 0.48 0.73
CA VAL A 75 -13.85 0.79 -0.25
C VAL A 75 -12.48 0.41 0.31
N HIS A 76 -12.20 0.77 1.57
CA HIS A 76 -10.95 0.39 2.22
C HIS A 76 -10.77 -1.13 2.29
N SER A 77 -11.80 -1.88 2.67
CA SER A 77 -11.73 -3.34 2.75
C SER A 77 -11.52 -4.02 1.38
N HIS A 78 -12.00 -3.41 0.31
CA HIS A 78 -11.80 -3.93 -1.05
C HIS A 78 -10.44 -3.56 -1.66
N ILE A 79 -9.94 -2.34 -1.39
CA ILE A 79 -8.68 -1.85 -1.96
C ILE A 79 -7.47 -2.37 -1.17
N THR A 80 -7.60 -2.54 0.15
CA THR A 80 -6.50 -2.93 1.04
C THR A 80 -6.34 -4.44 1.19
N LYS A 81 -6.81 -5.25 0.24
CA LYS A 81 -6.50 -6.69 0.28
C LYS A 81 -4.98 -6.85 0.21
N PRO A 82 -4.34 -7.43 1.23
CA PRO A 82 -2.90 -7.61 1.21
C PRO A 82 -2.52 -8.54 0.07
N VAL A 83 -1.83 -8.02 -0.93
CA VAL A 83 -1.26 -8.86 -1.98
C VAL A 83 -0.18 -9.70 -1.33
N ALA A 84 -0.38 -11.03 -1.34
CA ALA A 84 0.64 -11.96 -0.90
C ALA A 84 1.78 -11.94 -1.92
N LEU A 85 3.01 -11.79 -1.44
CA LEU A 85 4.19 -11.94 -2.28
C LEU A 85 4.39 -13.45 -2.57
N THR A 86 4.80 -13.79 -3.78
CA THR A 86 5.19 -15.16 -4.12
C THR A 86 6.33 -15.60 -3.17
N PRO A 87 6.31 -16.85 -2.68
CA PRO A 87 7.39 -17.34 -1.82
C PRO A 87 8.72 -17.36 -2.58
N PRO A 88 9.86 -17.20 -1.88
CA PRO A 88 11.18 -17.31 -2.49
C PRO A 88 11.41 -18.69 -3.11
N GLN A 89 12.04 -18.72 -4.26
CA GLN A 89 12.46 -19.94 -4.94
C GLN A 89 13.82 -20.40 -4.39
N PRO A 90 14.10 -21.70 -4.46
CA PRO A 90 15.42 -22.25 -4.12
C PRO A 90 16.46 -21.85 -5.18
N TYR A 91 17.72 -21.79 -4.76
CA TYR A 91 18.87 -21.59 -5.62
C TYR A 91 20.00 -22.54 -5.25
N GLN A 92 21.03 -22.64 -6.10
CA GLN A 92 22.22 -23.41 -5.82
C GLN A 92 23.29 -22.53 -5.17
N GLU A 93 24.15 -23.12 -4.37
CA GLU A 93 25.29 -22.41 -3.76
C GLU A 93 26.60 -23.07 -4.22
N GLU A 94 27.52 -22.25 -4.74
CA GLU A 94 28.87 -22.65 -5.08
C GLU A 94 29.87 -21.79 -4.26
N GLY A 95 30.30 -22.31 -3.12
CA GLY A 95 31.16 -21.55 -2.18
C GLY A 95 30.51 -20.29 -1.65
N ASN A 96 31.05 -19.12 -1.99
CA ASN A 96 30.50 -17.83 -1.61
C ASN A 96 29.51 -17.22 -2.62
N MET A 97 29.18 -17.98 -3.67
CA MET A 97 28.31 -17.51 -4.75
C MET A 97 26.94 -18.17 -4.67
N ILE A 98 25.90 -17.39 -4.88
CA ILE A 98 24.55 -17.85 -5.21
C ILE A 98 24.51 -18.07 -6.73
N VAL A 99 24.02 -19.22 -7.14
CA VAL A 99 23.98 -19.63 -8.56
C VAL A 99 22.55 -19.96 -8.97
N ILE A 100 22.06 -19.27 -10.01
CA ILE A 100 20.71 -19.46 -10.53
C ILE A 100 20.84 -19.83 -12.01
N PRO A 101 20.38 -21.04 -12.43
CA PRO A 101 20.32 -21.41 -13.85
C PRO A 101 19.39 -20.46 -14.61
N LEU A 102 19.79 -20.03 -15.81
CA LEU A 102 18.92 -19.17 -16.65
C LEU A 102 17.62 -19.86 -17.05
N THR A 103 17.64 -21.20 -17.14
CA THR A 103 16.44 -22.03 -17.42
C THR A 103 15.32 -21.81 -16.42
N ASP A 104 15.65 -21.48 -15.18
CA ASP A 104 14.68 -21.34 -14.08
C ASP A 104 14.03 -19.96 -14.05
N VAL A 105 14.55 -18.99 -14.83
CA VAL A 105 14.13 -17.58 -14.83
C VAL A 105 13.94 -17.02 -16.26
N GLU A 106 13.80 -17.88 -17.27
CA GLU A 106 13.74 -17.45 -18.67
C GLU A 106 12.33 -17.18 -19.20
N ASP A 107 11.30 -17.46 -18.40
CA ASP A 107 9.89 -17.35 -18.77
C ASP A 107 9.38 -15.89 -18.84
N GLY A 108 10.17 -14.91 -18.37
CA GLY A 108 9.82 -13.48 -18.36
C GLY A 108 8.95 -13.06 -17.19
N HIS A 109 8.64 -13.98 -16.27
CA HIS A 109 7.92 -13.69 -15.03
C HIS A 109 8.85 -13.21 -13.91
N LEU A 110 8.26 -12.76 -12.81
CA LEU A 110 8.99 -12.30 -11.63
C LEU A 110 9.38 -13.49 -10.76
N HIS A 111 10.68 -13.75 -10.68
CA HIS A 111 11.26 -14.75 -9.80
C HIS A 111 11.82 -14.08 -8.55
N ARG A 112 11.46 -14.59 -7.37
CA ARG A 112 11.93 -14.09 -6.10
C ARG A 112 12.83 -15.11 -5.42
N PHE A 113 13.90 -14.60 -4.84
CA PHE A 113 14.88 -15.36 -4.05
C PHE A 113 15.14 -14.66 -2.73
N SER A 114 15.72 -15.39 -1.79
CA SER A 114 15.95 -14.91 -0.44
C SER A 114 17.25 -15.46 0.10
N TYR A 115 18.12 -14.58 0.58
CA TYR A 115 19.39 -14.90 1.22
C TYR A 115 19.33 -14.52 2.70
N ILE A 116 19.67 -15.46 3.58
CA ILE A 116 19.77 -15.17 5.01
C ILE A 116 21.17 -14.65 5.30
N ALA A 117 21.26 -13.36 5.57
CA ALA A 117 22.50 -12.65 5.89
C ALA A 117 22.95 -12.90 7.34
N THR A 118 24.20 -12.54 7.62
CA THR A 118 24.74 -12.53 8.99
C THR A 118 23.87 -11.65 9.90
N GLY A 119 23.39 -12.21 11.00
CA GLY A 119 22.44 -11.52 11.89
C GLY A 119 20.98 -11.92 11.70
N GLY A 120 20.67 -12.79 10.71
CA GLY A 120 19.33 -13.30 10.50
C GLY A 120 18.44 -12.39 9.64
N ASN A 121 19.02 -11.39 8.98
CA ASN A 121 18.30 -10.52 8.05
C ASN A 121 17.98 -11.29 6.76
N ASN A 122 16.73 -11.24 6.34
CA ASN A 122 16.25 -11.93 5.15
C ASN A 122 16.31 -11.00 3.92
N VAL A 123 17.45 -11.01 3.23
CA VAL A 123 17.69 -10.18 2.03
C VAL A 123 16.99 -10.79 0.83
N ARG A 124 15.86 -10.21 0.45
CA ARG A 124 15.10 -10.66 -0.72
C ARG A 124 15.56 -9.93 -1.97
N PHE A 125 15.61 -10.66 -3.09
CA PHE A 125 15.91 -10.09 -4.38
C PHE A 125 15.06 -10.74 -5.48
N ILE A 126 14.96 -10.06 -6.61
CA ILE A 126 14.16 -10.48 -7.75
C ILE A 126 15.01 -10.58 -9.01
N VAL A 127 14.60 -11.50 -9.87
CA VAL A 127 15.16 -11.71 -11.21
C VAL A 127 14.03 -11.71 -12.22
N VAL A 128 14.22 -11.02 -13.36
CA VAL A 128 13.25 -10.95 -14.43
C VAL A 128 13.99 -10.98 -15.76
N LYS A 129 13.57 -11.82 -16.70
CA LYS A 129 14.05 -11.75 -18.09
C LYS A 129 13.43 -10.55 -18.78
N LYS A 130 14.27 -9.69 -19.38
CA LYS A 130 13.80 -8.50 -20.08
C LYS A 130 13.15 -8.88 -21.43
N PRO A 131 12.10 -8.15 -21.86
CA PRO A 131 11.35 -8.49 -23.06
C PRO A 131 12.16 -8.45 -24.36
N LYS A 132 13.24 -7.67 -24.38
CA LYS A 132 14.10 -7.49 -25.56
C LYS A 132 15.56 -7.83 -25.22
N GLY A 133 16.22 -8.55 -26.13
CA GLY A 133 17.68 -8.73 -26.09
C GLY A 133 18.23 -9.84 -25.19
N GLY A 134 17.38 -10.70 -24.61
CA GLY A 134 17.83 -11.84 -23.80
C GLY A 134 18.60 -11.48 -22.52
N SER A 135 18.56 -10.21 -22.10
CA SER A 135 19.18 -9.74 -20.86
C SER A 135 18.24 -9.93 -19.66
N TYR A 136 18.82 -9.95 -18.48
CA TYR A 136 18.11 -10.09 -17.22
C TYR A 136 18.17 -8.80 -16.41
N GLY A 137 17.11 -8.50 -15.66
CA GLY A 137 17.07 -7.44 -14.66
C GLY A 137 17.11 -8.07 -13.29
N LEU A 138 18.09 -7.69 -12.49
CA LEU A 138 18.22 -8.10 -11.09
C LEU A 138 18.17 -6.88 -10.20
N GLY A 139 17.63 -7.06 -9.01
CA GLY A 139 17.62 -6.04 -7.98
C GLY A 139 17.03 -6.58 -6.68
N LEU A 140 17.23 -5.83 -5.61
CA LEU A 140 16.62 -6.15 -4.32
C LEU A 140 15.08 -6.10 -4.44
N ASP A 141 14.39 -6.93 -3.69
CA ASP A 141 12.93 -6.83 -3.53
C ASP A 141 12.54 -5.65 -2.64
N ALA A 142 13.18 -4.53 -2.94
CA ALA A 142 13.11 -3.26 -2.23
C ALA A 142 13.48 -2.09 -3.17
N CYS A 143 12.98 -0.90 -2.90
CA CYS A 143 13.40 0.33 -3.59
C CYS A 143 13.73 1.45 -2.60
N ASP A 144 14.43 2.48 -3.06
CA ASP A 144 14.84 3.61 -2.21
C ASP A 144 13.64 4.45 -1.70
N ILE A 145 12.50 4.43 -2.41
CA ILE A 145 11.30 5.20 -2.04
C ILE A 145 10.37 4.40 -1.13
N CYS A 146 10.06 3.17 -1.51
CA CYS A 146 9.05 2.34 -0.82
C CYS A 146 9.64 1.36 0.21
N GLY A 147 10.98 1.28 0.30
CA GLY A 147 11.66 0.33 1.19
C GLY A 147 11.42 -1.12 0.78
N ILE A 148 11.30 -2.00 1.75
CA ILE A 148 11.22 -3.47 1.60
C ILE A 148 9.81 -3.99 1.28
N ALA A 149 8.91 -3.15 0.78
CA ALA A 149 7.53 -3.56 0.48
C ALA A 149 7.44 -4.72 -0.52
N GLY A 150 8.42 -4.83 -1.41
CA GLY A 150 8.52 -5.85 -2.42
C GLY A 150 7.68 -5.57 -3.67
N TYR A 151 7.81 -6.49 -4.63
CA TYR A 151 7.12 -6.43 -5.92
C TYR A 151 6.29 -7.68 -6.13
N PHE A 152 5.21 -7.55 -6.87
CA PHE A 152 4.37 -8.68 -7.27
C PHE A 152 4.02 -8.56 -8.76
N GLU A 153 3.58 -9.65 -9.33
CA GLU A 153 3.13 -9.66 -10.72
C GLU A 153 1.61 -9.57 -10.80
N ARG A 154 1.12 -8.69 -11.69
CA ARG A 154 -0.29 -8.50 -12.00
C ARG A 154 -0.45 -8.31 -13.51
N ASN A 155 -1.16 -9.25 -14.18
CA ASN A 155 -1.38 -9.22 -15.63
C ASN A 155 -0.06 -9.12 -16.46
N ASP A 156 0.94 -9.90 -16.10
CA ASP A 156 2.29 -9.88 -16.70
C ASP A 156 3.08 -8.56 -16.48
N GLU A 157 2.61 -7.69 -15.61
CA GLU A 157 3.28 -6.47 -15.21
C GLU A 157 3.84 -6.59 -13.80
N ILE A 158 5.04 -6.08 -13.57
CA ILE A 158 5.65 -6.03 -12.23
C ILE A 158 5.21 -4.77 -11.53
N VAL A 159 4.64 -4.92 -10.36
CA VAL A 159 4.00 -3.84 -9.60
C VAL A 159 4.64 -3.72 -8.23
N CYS A 160 4.98 -2.51 -7.82
CA CYS A 160 5.42 -2.23 -6.45
C CYS A 160 4.25 -2.41 -5.47
N LYS A 161 4.41 -3.28 -4.48
CA LYS A 161 3.36 -3.59 -3.49
C LYS A 161 2.91 -2.37 -2.69
N ARG A 162 3.77 -1.37 -2.50
CA ARG A 162 3.48 -0.21 -1.67
C ARG A 162 2.75 0.91 -2.39
N CYS A 163 3.19 1.26 -3.58
CA CYS A 163 2.68 2.43 -4.31
C CYS A 163 1.84 2.07 -5.54
N ASP A 164 1.67 0.77 -5.82
CA ASP A 164 0.90 0.21 -6.95
C ASP A 164 1.39 0.72 -8.33
N VAL A 165 2.63 1.19 -8.40
CA VAL A 165 3.25 1.66 -9.65
C VAL A 165 3.74 0.45 -10.44
N VAL A 166 3.39 0.42 -11.72
CA VAL A 166 3.87 -0.58 -12.69
C VAL A 166 5.30 -0.29 -13.07
N MET A 167 6.17 -1.29 -12.93
CA MET A 167 7.57 -1.23 -13.33
C MET A 167 7.73 -1.66 -14.78
N ASN A 168 8.51 -0.91 -15.54
CA ASN A 168 8.92 -1.37 -16.86
C ASN A 168 9.97 -2.47 -16.70
N LYS A 169 9.68 -3.69 -17.16
CA LYS A 169 10.59 -4.84 -17.11
C LYS A 169 11.99 -4.51 -17.69
N SER A 170 12.06 -3.63 -18.69
CA SER A 170 13.33 -3.21 -19.29
C SER A 170 14.21 -2.36 -18.38
N THR A 171 13.62 -1.65 -17.41
CA THR A 171 14.35 -0.75 -16.49
C THR A 171 14.73 -1.44 -15.17
N ILE A 172 14.29 -2.65 -14.92
CA ILE A 172 14.73 -3.44 -13.76
C ILE A 172 16.24 -3.68 -13.86
N GLY A 173 16.96 -3.37 -12.76
CA GLY A 173 18.41 -3.37 -12.72
C GLY A 173 19.05 -2.01 -12.95
N PHE A 174 18.25 -0.95 -13.21
CA PHE A 174 18.74 0.43 -13.20
C PHE A 174 18.33 1.15 -11.92
N LYS A 175 19.20 1.99 -11.42
CA LYS A 175 18.94 2.79 -10.21
C LYS A 175 17.97 3.93 -10.50
N GLY A 176 17.01 4.11 -9.60
CA GLY A 176 16.15 5.30 -9.57
C GLY A 176 14.66 5.02 -9.44
N GLY A 177 13.95 5.97 -8.87
CA GLY A 177 12.50 5.88 -8.64
C GLY A 177 12.09 4.69 -7.78
N CYS A 178 10.99 4.05 -8.17
CA CYS A 178 10.52 2.82 -7.52
C CYS A 178 11.15 1.55 -8.12
N ASN A 179 12.19 1.66 -8.96
CA ASN A 179 12.89 0.47 -9.44
C ASN A 179 13.55 -0.29 -8.28
N PRO A 180 13.65 -1.62 -8.40
CA PRO A 180 14.45 -2.44 -7.50
C PRO A 180 15.87 -1.91 -7.38
N VAL A 181 16.38 -1.82 -6.17
CA VAL A 181 17.77 -1.39 -5.95
C VAL A 181 18.71 -2.38 -6.64
N PRO A 182 19.50 -1.94 -7.64
CA PRO A 182 20.39 -2.83 -8.38
C PRO A 182 21.59 -3.24 -7.50
N PHE A 183 22.10 -4.44 -7.77
CA PHE A 183 23.34 -4.95 -7.20
C PHE A 183 24.18 -5.66 -8.27
N GLU A 184 25.44 -5.93 -7.97
CA GLU A 184 26.38 -6.56 -8.90
C GLU A 184 26.13 -8.05 -9.03
N TYR A 185 26.16 -8.54 -10.27
CA TYR A 185 26.02 -9.95 -10.63
C TYR A 185 26.75 -10.25 -11.93
N GLU A 186 27.05 -11.50 -12.19
CA GLU A 186 27.65 -11.98 -13.44
C GLU A 186 26.78 -13.03 -14.10
N ILE A 187 26.74 -13.02 -15.43
CA ILE A 187 26.11 -14.09 -16.23
C ILE A 187 27.22 -14.78 -17.02
N ARG A 188 27.42 -16.05 -16.73
CA ARG A 188 28.33 -16.94 -17.46
C ARG A 188 27.78 -18.35 -17.49
N ASP A 189 28.13 -19.13 -18.50
CA ASP A 189 27.74 -20.53 -18.66
C ASP A 189 26.24 -20.81 -18.48
N LYS A 190 25.39 -19.89 -18.96
CA LYS A 190 23.92 -19.93 -18.78
C LYS A 190 23.47 -19.97 -17.33
N LYS A 191 24.24 -19.36 -16.45
CA LYS A 191 23.92 -19.20 -15.02
C LYS A 191 24.14 -17.76 -14.58
N ILE A 192 23.38 -17.31 -13.60
CA ILE A 192 23.56 -16.05 -12.88
C ILE A 192 24.36 -16.35 -11.63
N TYR A 193 25.45 -15.61 -11.43
CA TYR A 193 26.30 -15.67 -10.23
C TYR A 193 26.19 -14.38 -9.43
N ILE A 194 25.88 -14.51 -8.15
CA ILE A 194 25.75 -13.39 -7.21
C ILE A 194 26.64 -13.66 -6.01
N ASP A 195 27.59 -12.74 -5.73
CA ASP A 195 28.43 -12.85 -4.54
C ASP A 195 27.57 -12.57 -3.29
N LYS A 196 27.60 -13.47 -2.32
CA LYS A 196 26.92 -13.30 -1.03
C LYS A 196 27.35 -12.02 -0.32
N ALA A 197 28.62 -11.60 -0.49
CA ALA A 197 29.13 -10.36 0.07
C ALA A 197 28.41 -9.12 -0.46
N THR A 198 27.89 -9.16 -1.70
CA THR A 198 27.09 -8.08 -2.27
C THR A 198 25.75 -7.95 -1.57
N LEU A 199 25.10 -9.06 -1.25
CA LEU A 199 23.83 -9.06 -0.52
C LEU A 199 24.04 -8.73 0.98
N GLU A 200 25.17 -9.14 1.56
CA GLU A 200 25.52 -8.75 2.94
C GLU A 200 25.62 -7.24 3.15
N LYS A 201 26.10 -6.47 2.15
CA LYS A 201 26.15 -4.99 2.22
C LYS A 201 24.77 -4.36 2.32
N GLU A 202 23.72 -5.04 1.84
CA GLU A 202 22.36 -4.53 1.79
C GLU A 202 21.46 -5.05 2.94
N LYS A 203 22.02 -5.87 3.85
CA LYS A 203 21.26 -6.51 4.93
C LYS A 203 20.52 -5.54 5.83
N ASP A 204 21.12 -4.37 6.11
CA ASP A 204 20.53 -3.38 7.01
C ASP A 204 19.24 -2.75 6.46
N ARG A 205 18.94 -2.96 5.17
CA ARG A 205 17.65 -2.60 4.57
C ARG A 205 16.53 -3.53 5.01
N PHE A 206 16.85 -4.77 5.38
CA PHE A 206 15.89 -5.81 5.72
C PHE A 206 15.94 -6.11 7.22
N PRO A 207 14.84 -5.94 7.97
CA PRO A 207 14.83 -6.25 9.39
C PRO A 207 14.99 -7.76 9.63
N VAL A 208 15.42 -8.11 10.82
CA VAL A 208 15.48 -9.50 11.27
C VAL A 208 14.07 -10.03 11.46
N GLY A 209 13.75 -11.17 10.88
CA GLY A 209 12.46 -11.85 11.09
C GLY A 209 11.31 -11.38 10.21
N ASP A 210 11.58 -10.74 9.06
CA ASP A 210 10.59 -10.35 8.05
C ASP A 210 10.33 -11.48 7.03
#